data_75a1b326c26004e4b7c8c084975d8ad6
#
_entry.id   75a1b326c26004e4b7c8c084975d8ad6
#
_cell.length_a   1.000
_cell.length_b   1.000
_cell.length_c   1.000
_cell.angle_alpha   90.00
_cell.angle_beta   90.00
_cell.angle_gamma   90.00
#
_symmetry.space_group_name_H-M   'P 1'
#
loop_
_entity.id
_entity.type
_entity.pdbx_description
1 polymer ?
#
loop_
_entity_poly.entity_id
_entity_poly.type
_entity_poly.pdbx_seq_one_letter_code
_entity_poly.pdbx_strand_id
1 'polypeptide(L)'
;MKSMIKELWNGNIIPGEDSRNNSKEMKELLGYLARHHEDLAKAFNDEQKEIFEKFHNCWDEYVSLAEAAIFEYAFKLGIQIAMAETERNAGYGSVRTVVW
;
A
#
# COMPACT_ATOMS: atom_id res chain seq x y z
N MET A 1 3.76 23.48 -12.68
CA MET A 1 3.35 22.47 -11.69
C MET A 1 3.39 21.10 -12.31
N LYS A 2 3.96 20.15 -11.64
CA LYS A 2 4.03 18.78 -12.16
C LYS A 2 2.68 18.09 -12.05
N SER A 3 2.34 17.34 -13.08
CA SER A 3 1.16 16.52 -13.06
C SER A 3 1.42 15.26 -12.22
N MET A 4 0.59 15.01 -11.24
CA MET A 4 0.70 13.82 -10.39
C MET A 4 0.49 12.55 -11.20
N ILE A 5 -0.41 12.57 -12.17
CA ILE A 5 -0.63 11.42 -13.03
C ILE A 5 0.61 11.11 -13.86
N LYS A 6 1.23 12.14 -14.40
CA LYS A 6 2.44 11.96 -15.19
C LYS A 6 3.58 11.41 -14.34
N GLU A 7 3.70 11.89 -13.10
CA GLU A 7 4.70 11.37 -12.18
C GLU A 7 4.45 9.90 -11.86
N LEU A 8 3.19 9.53 -11.67
CA LEU A 8 2.82 8.14 -11.43
C LEU A 8 3.14 7.26 -12.64
N TRP A 9 2.80 7.74 -13.85
CA TRP A 9 3.07 7.03 -15.10
C TRP A 9 4.56 6.82 -15.31
N ASN A 10 5.35 7.82 -15.00
CA ASN A 10 6.80 7.76 -15.18
C ASN A 10 7.53 6.98 -14.09
N GLY A 11 6.82 6.46 -13.12
CA GLY A 11 7.42 5.68 -12.05
C GLY A 11 8.08 6.52 -10.97
N ASN A 12 7.81 7.81 -10.94
CA ASN A 12 8.37 8.72 -9.93
C ASN A 12 7.57 8.70 -8.64
N ILE A 13 6.36 8.17 -8.69
CA ILE A 13 5.53 7.94 -7.51
C ILE A 13 5.31 6.44 -7.42
N ILE A 14 5.78 5.85 -6.36
CA ILE A 14 5.64 4.41 -6.13
C ILE A 14 4.87 4.26 -4.82
N PRO A 15 3.53 4.10 -4.89
CA PRO A 15 2.70 4.13 -3.68
C PRO A 15 3.12 3.15 -2.62
N GLY A 16 3.55 1.97 -3.02
CA GLY A 16 3.99 0.96 -2.07
C GLY A 16 5.24 1.36 -1.30
N GLU A 17 6.18 2.01 -1.96
CA GLU A 17 7.40 2.49 -1.33
C GLU A 17 7.20 3.82 -0.62
N ASP A 18 6.49 4.74 -1.27
CA ASP A 18 6.31 6.09 -0.76
C ASP A 18 5.45 6.12 0.51
N SER A 19 4.56 5.15 0.67
CA SER A 19 3.69 5.08 1.84
C SER A 19 4.23 4.21 2.97
N ARG A 20 5.17 3.31 2.67
CA ARG A 20 5.72 2.41 3.70
C ARG A 20 6.67 3.16 4.62
N ASN A 21 6.61 2.79 5.89
CA ASN A 21 7.59 3.22 6.88
C ASN A 21 7.72 4.74 7.01
N ASN A 22 6.67 5.46 6.68
CA ASN A 22 6.67 6.91 6.77
C ASN A 22 6.59 7.43 8.19
N SER A 23 5.99 6.67 9.09
CA SER A 23 5.84 7.10 10.46
C SER A 23 6.92 6.50 11.36
N LYS A 24 7.20 7.21 12.45
CA LYS A 24 8.11 6.72 13.47
C LYS A 24 7.58 5.41 14.06
N GLU A 25 6.26 5.34 14.27
CA GLU A 25 5.62 4.16 14.81
C GLU A 25 5.82 2.94 13.92
N MET A 26 5.67 3.09 12.61
CA MET A 26 5.88 2.00 11.67
C MET A 26 7.32 1.52 11.68
N LYS A 27 8.27 2.45 11.75
CA LYS A 27 9.69 2.11 11.81
C LYS A 27 10.03 1.33 13.08
N GLU A 28 9.45 1.74 14.20
CA GLU A 28 9.65 1.05 15.47
C GLU A 28 9.09 -0.37 15.41
N LEU A 29 7.89 -0.54 14.85
CA LEU A 29 7.28 -1.87 14.70
C LEU A 29 8.11 -2.77 13.81
N LEU A 30 8.66 -2.23 12.72
CA LEU A 30 9.54 -3.00 11.86
C LEU A 30 10.78 -3.48 12.61
N GLY A 31 11.33 -2.63 13.46
CA GLY A 31 12.46 -3.01 14.29
C GLY A 31 12.12 -4.14 15.24
N TYR A 32 10.94 -4.09 15.87
CA TYR A 32 10.48 -5.17 16.74
C TYR A 32 10.24 -6.45 15.95
N LEU A 33 9.61 -6.35 14.79
CA LEU A 33 9.37 -7.52 13.95
C LEU A 33 10.67 -8.20 13.55
N ALA A 34 11.67 -7.42 13.17
CA ALA A 34 12.97 -7.96 12.80
C ALA A 34 13.63 -8.70 13.96
N ARG A 35 13.56 -8.14 15.15
CA ARG A 35 14.14 -8.78 16.35
C ARG A 35 13.40 -10.06 16.72
N HIS A 36 12.08 -10.03 16.68
CA HIS A 36 11.30 -11.23 16.99
C HIS A 36 11.53 -12.33 15.96
N HIS A 37 11.66 -11.96 14.70
CA HIS A 37 11.99 -12.91 13.65
C HIS A 37 13.34 -13.59 13.92
N GLU A 38 14.34 -12.79 14.27
CA GLU A 38 15.67 -13.32 14.59
C GLU A 38 15.63 -14.24 15.80
N ASP A 39 14.91 -13.84 16.84
CA ASP A 39 14.78 -14.65 18.04
C ASP A 39 14.08 -15.98 17.75
N LEU A 40 13.04 -15.96 16.95
CA LEU A 40 12.36 -17.18 16.53
C LEU A 40 13.27 -18.09 15.72
N ALA A 41 14.01 -17.53 14.81
CA ALA A 41 14.93 -18.30 13.96
C ALA A 41 15.98 -19.02 14.80
N LYS A 42 16.46 -18.37 15.87
CA LYS A 42 17.43 -18.97 16.77
C LYS A 42 16.84 -20.06 17.64
N ALA A 43 15.56 -19.95 17.99
CA ALA A 43 14.88 -20.90 18.87
C ALA A 43 14.45 -22.17 18.14
N PHE A 44 14.32 -22.15 16.83
CA PHE A 44 13.79 -23.27 16.05
C PHE A 44 14.89 -24.27 15.70
N ASN A 45 14.51 -25.56 15.67
CA ASN A 45 15.36 -26.57 15.05
C ASN A 45 15.16 -26.50 13.52
N ASP A 46 15.89 -27.35 12.78
CA ASP A 46 15.86 -27.29 11.32
C ASP A 46 14.50 -27.53 10.71
N GLU A 47 13.74 -28.47 11.25
CA GLU A 47 12.39 -28.76 10.79
C GLU A 47 11.46 -27.59 11.04
N GLN A 48 11.53 -27.00 12.22
CA GLN A 48 10.72 -25.84 12.58
C GLN A 48 11.07 -24.63 11.72
N LYS A 49 12.35 -24.43 11.40
CA LYS A 49 12.78 -23.36 10.52
C LYS A 49 12.16 -23.50 9.13
N GLU A 50 12.15 -24.72 8.61
CA GLU A 50 11.56 -24.97 7.29
C GLU A 50 10.08 -24.63 7.27
N ILE A 51 9.34 -25.05 8.27
CA ILE A 51 7.91 -24.74 8.40
C ILE A 51 7.71 -23.24 8.54
N PHE A 52 8.52 -22.59 9.35
CA PHE A 52 8.42 -21.16 9.57
C PHE A 52 8.71 -20.37 8.29
N GLU A 53 9.71 -20.78 7.52
CA GLU A 53 10.02 -20.13 6.24
C GLU A 53 8.88 -20.24 5.25
N LYS A 54 8.23 -21.39 5.18
CA LYS A 54 7.05 -21.57 4.34
C LYS A 54 5.93 -20.65 4.76
N PHE A 55 5.68 -20.57 6.06
CA PHE A 55 4.67 -19.66 6.60
C PHE A 55 5.01 -18.22 6.27
N HIS A 56 6.24 -17.82 6.49
CA HIS A 56 6.67 -16.44 6.26
C HIS A 56 6.53 -16.06 4.78
N ASN A 57 6.92 -16.94 3.88
CA ASN A 57 6.80 -16.68 2.46
C ASN A 57 5.34 -16.55 2.01
N CYS A 58 4.47 -17.42 2.52
CA CYS A 58 3.03 -17.31 2.23
C CYS A 58 2.44 -16.04 2.81
N TRP A 59 2.87 -15.67 4.00
CA TRP A 59 2.40 -14.44 4.63
C TRP A 59 2.81 -13.20 3.83
N ASP A 60 4.08 -13.16 3.38
CA ASP A 60 4.57 -12.05 2.57
C ASP A 60 3.80 -11.93 1.26
N GLU A 61 3.53 -13.05 0.63
CA GLU A 61 2.74 -13.08 -0.60
C GLU A 61 1.33 -12.57 -0.37
N TYR A 62 0.70 -13.05 0.70
CA TYR A 62 -0.64 -12.59 1.08
C TYR A 62 -0.66 -11.10 1.34
N VAL A 63 0.28 -10.57 2.11
CA VAL A 63 0.34 -9.16 2.45
C VAL A 63 0.52 -8.32 1.19
N SER A 64 1.39 -8.75 0.28
CA SER A 64 1.60 -8.03 -0.98
C SER A 64 0.33 -7.95 -1.81
N LEU A 65 -0.40 -9.06 -1.91
CA LEU A 65 -1.67 -9.08 -2.62
C LEU A 65 -2.73 -8.22 -1.92
N ALA A 66 -2.78 -8.28 -0.60
CA ALA A 66 -3.73 -7.49 0.18
C ALA A 66 -3.46 -5.99 0.04
N GLU A 67 -2.20 -5.60 0.07
CA GLU A 67 -1.83 -4.19 -0.12
C GLU A 67 -2.22 -3.70 -1.52
N ALA A 68 -1.99 -4.50 -2.54
CA ALA A 68 -2.37 -4.16 -3.91
C ALA A 68 -3.88 -4.02 -4.04
N ALA A 69 -4.65 -4.92 -3.39
CA ALA A 69 -6.11 -4.87 -3.42
C ALA A 69 -6.64 -3.62 -2.71
N ILE A 70 -6.04 -3.26 -1.58
CA ILE A 70 -6.43 -2.05 -0.85
C ILE A 70 -6.15 -0.82 -1.68
N PHE A 71 -4.99 -0.76 -2.31
CA PHE A 71 -4.63 0.37 -3.17
C PHE A 71 -5.62 0.51 -4.33
N GLU A 72 -5.92 -0.59 -4.99
CA GLU A 72 -6.86 -0.59 -6.11
C GLU A 72 -8.25 -0.12 -5.68
N TYR A 73 -8.73 -0.65 -4.57
CA TYR A 73 -10.03 -0.27 -4.04
C TYR A 73 -10.07 1.22 -3.68
N ALA A 74 -9.06 1.70 -2.96
CA ALA A 74 -9.01 3.08 -2.53
C ALA A 74 -8.92 4.04 -3.72
N PHE A 75 -8.15 3.67 -4.74
CA PHE A 75 -8.01 4.47 -5.95
C PHE A 75 -9.35 4.58 -6.67
N LYS A 76 -10.04 3.46 -6.85
CA LYS A 76 -11.36 3.44 -7.49
C LYS A 76 -12.39 4.23 -6.69
N LEU A 77 -12.36 4.07 -5.37
CA LEU A 77 -13.27 4.82 -4.50
C LEU A 77 -13.01 6.32 -4.61
N GLY A 78 -11.76 6.73 -4.64
CA GLY A 78 -11.40 8.13 -4.81
C GLY A 78 -11.95 8.71 -6.12
N ILE A 79 -11.83 7.96 -7.21
CA ILE A 79 -12.39 8.36 -8.49
C ILE A 79 -13.90 8.51 -8.39
N GLN A 80 -14.57 7.54 -7.78
CA GLN A 80 -16.04 7.58 -7.64
C GLN A 80 -16.48 8.78 -6.82
N ILE A 81 -15.78 9.10 -5.76
CA ILE A 81 -16.09 10.27 -4.93
C ILE A 81 -15.91 11.56 -5.75
N ALA A 82 -14.82 11.66 -6.47
CA ALA A 82 -14.54 12.84 -7.31
C ALA A 82 -15.62 13.03 -8.38
N MET A 83 -16.04 11.94 -9.01
CA MET A 83 -17.08 12.01 -10.03
C MET A 83 -18.45 12.37 -9.44
N ALA A 84 -18.77 11.87 -8.26
CA ALA A 84 -20.00 12.23 -7.59
C ALA A 84 -20.05 13.72 -7.27
N GLU A 85 -18.94 14.28 -6.81
CA GLU A 85 -18.87 15.72 -6.56
C GLU A 85 -18.98 16.52 -7.85
N THR A 86 -18.39 16.04 -8.94
CA THR A 86 -18.50 16.67 -10.25
C THR A 86 -19.94 16.67 -10.73
N GLU A 87 -20.65 15.57 -10.59
CA GLU A 87 -22.05 15.48 -10.98
C GLU A 87 -22.92 16.43 -10.18
N ARG A 88 -22.68 16.54 -8.89
CA ARG A 88 -23.39 17.47 -8.04
C ARG A 88 -23.17 18.91 -8.51
N ASN A 89 -21.93 19.25 -8.84
CA ASN A 89 -21.59 20.58 -9.29
C ASN A 89 -22.13 20.87 -10.69
N ALA A 90 -22.28 19.86 -11.51
CA ALA A 90 -22.81 20.00 -12.84
C ALA A 90 -24.24 20.57 -12.84
N GLY A 91 -24.97 20.36 -11.76
CA GLY A 91 -26.30 20.95 -11.59
C GLY A 91 -26.29 22.46 -11.58
N TYR A 92 -25.16 23.09 -11.41
CA TYR A 92 -25.02 24.53 -11.43
C TYR A 92 -24.51 25.04 -12.78
N GLY A 93 -24.57 24.20 -13.79
CA GLY A 93 -24.22 24.61 -15.13
C GLY A 93 -22.74 24.65 -15.45
N SER A 94 -21.93 24.31 -14.51
CA SER A 94 -20.52 24.38 -14.69
C SER A 94 -19.93 23.02 -14.73
N VAL A 95 -19.89 22.47 -15.88
CA VAL A 95 -19.36 21.13 -16.01
C VAL A 95 -17.86 21.15 -15.95
N ARG A 96 -17.39 20.23 -15.26
CA ARG A 96 -16.01 20.14 -15.16
C ARG A 96 -15.48 18.86 -15.53
N THR A 97 -14.40 18.88 -16.12
CA THR A 97 -13.66 17.68 -16.33
C THR A 97 -13.05 17.25 -15.03
N VAL A 98 -12.76 15.99 -14.95
CA VAL A 98 -11.99 15.47 -13.85
C VAL A 98 -10.60 16.04 -13.93
N VAL A 99 -10.11 16.51 -12.82
CA VAL A 99 -8.78 17.09 -12.77
C VAL A 99 -7.83 16.08 -12.19
N TRP A 100 -6.95 15.64 -13.04
CA TRP A 100 -5.94 14.67 -12.64
C TRP A 100 -4.56 15.26 -12.67
#